data_b788ccba2506db1e6f61311fe795fe74
#
_entry.id   b788ccba2506db1e6f61311fe795fe74
#
_cell.length_a   1.000
_cell.length_b   1.000
_cell.length_c   1.000
_cell.angle_alpha   90.00
_cell.angle_beta   90.00
_cell.angle_gamma   90.00
#
_symmetry.space_group_name_H-M   'P 1'
#
loop_
_entity.id
_entity.type
_entity.pdbx_description
1 polymer ?
#
loop_
_entity_poly.entity_id
_entity_poly.type
_entity_poly.pdbx_seq_one_letter_code
_entity_poly.pdbx_strand_id
1 'polypeptide(L)'
;MGFKMIKLLKRGVKKHWHIMTVLLLAVIFFMGTSYYNHMVRGDAFVLWGSPDENANYIFTKLFSQSGEVSFFEKYNLYVEDIMHPRSIRSDWGNLKPVSFLGIILIYGKIASFFSYKIIPYLTPFFAGLGIIFYYLLVKKLFGRRNALMSTFLLASFPVYIYYSSRSMFHNVLFLVLLLASLYFSYLMVEKTRIWRASFLNFDPRTINWLTGISSALGGFFLGLALITRTSEALWVAPVFFILWLFNFRRVGIAKLLVFLSFLILAWLPAGYWNQILFGAPFYSGYPEMNTSLSEISNASVSLAESVIPTNFNEAKEIIKEIKNNIFYFGFTPDKSWSMFNYYFIKMFPWIFWPSILGLFLYLQNFYRLGKKGYVYLIAYVLASVILVLYYGSWQFYDNPDINSHTIGNSYTRYWLPIYLGAFPFFSLFLLKITRGLFSFKKKVLKKKDNLYLSKDLFLNKIFSLRATFLMNGLRIIVVFFLVLLSLNFVFFGSEEGMFYSFSNQRVEQNSYTEIIERTESNSVIITTYYDKLLFPKRKVIVGDFADPVINQKYSQVSDYLPLYYFGFSFSDKDLEYLNNRRLNEANLGIDKMDKIGDNFTLYKLYKVK
;
A
#
# COMPACT_ATOMS: atom_id res chain seq x y z
N MET A 1 33.32 -39.71 -1.70
CA MET A 1 32.86 -38.40 -2.19
C MET A 1 31.62 -37.91 -1.46
N GLY A 2 30.61 -38.75 -1.21
CA GLY A 2 29.31 -38.37 -0.58
C GLY A 2 29.44 -37.81 0.85
N PHE A 3 30.30 -38.34 1.71
CA PHE A 3 30.43 -37.90 3.11
C PHE A 3 31.00 -36.48 3.26
N LYS A 4 31.93 -36.06 2.38
CA LYS A 4 32.45 -34.68 2.31
C LYS A 4 31.39 -33.71 1.83
N MET A 5 30.56 -34.11 0.87
CA MET A 5 29.47 -33.30 0.31
C MET A 5 28.36 -33.08 1.35
N ILE A 6 27.97 -34.13 2.10
CA ILE A 6 26.99 -34.02 3.19
C ILE A 6 27.52 -33.12 4.33
N LYS A 7 28.80 -33.18 4.66
CA LYS A 7 29.43 -32.33 5.69
C LYS A 7 29.50 -30.86 5.26
N LEU A 8 29.76 -30.60 3.97
CA LEU A 8 29.72 -29.25 3.38
C LEU A 8 28.31 -28.70 3.34
N LEU A 9 27.31 -29.50 2.93
CA LEU A 9 25.88 -29.13 2.96
C LEU A 9 25.42 -28.82 4.39
N LYS A 10 25.72 -29.68 5.38
CA LYS A 10 25.39 -29.41 6.79
C LYS A 10 26.05 -28.14 7.33
N ARG A 11 27.31 -27.85 6.94
CA ARG A 11 27.96 -26.58 7.29
C ARG A 11 27.33 -25.39 6.62
N GLY A 12 26.99 -25.49 5.34
CA GLY A 12 26.27 -24.47 4.56
C GLY A 12 24.89 -24.15 5.17
N VAL A 13 24.09 -25.18 5.44
CA VAL A 13 22.79 -25.06 6.10
C VAL A 13 22.93 -24.40 7.48
N LYS A 14 23.88 -24.83 8.31
CA LYS A 14 24.10 -24.23 9.64
C LYS A 14 24.55 -22.76 9.58
N LYS A 15 25.22 -22.34 8.51
CA LYS A 15 25.65 -20.94 8.30
C LYS A 15 24.52 -20.06 7.78
N HIS A 16 23.67 -20.60 6.91
CA HIS A 16 22.65 -19.84 6.15
C HIS A 16 21.19 -20.15 6.51
N TRP A 17 20.92 -20.99 7.54
CA TRP A 17 19.59 -21.43 7.94
C TRP A 17 18.57 -20.28 8.06
N HIS A 18 19.00 -19.13 8.58
CA HIS A 18 18.16 -17.95 8.75
C HIS A 18 17.68 -17.33 7.43
N ILE A 19 18.49 -17.42 6.37
CA ILE A 19 18.08 -16.98 5.03
C ILE A 19 17.07 -17.97 4.48
N MET A 20 17.34 -19.27 4.64
CA MET A 20 16.41 -20.33 4.21
C MET A 20 15.06 -20.21 4.91
N THR A 21 15.06 -19.89 6.22
CA THR A 21 13.81 -19.65 6.98
C THR A 21 13.03 -18.46 6.43
N VAL A 22 13.71 -17.36 6.09
CA VAL A 22 13.05 -16.17 5.51
C VAL A 22 12.53 -16.46 4.11
N LEU A 23 13.28 -17.18 3.28
CA LEU A 23 12.81 -17.58 1.95
C LEU A 23 11.58 -18.50 2.04
N LEU A 24 11.62 -19.50 2.94
CA LEU A 24 10.47 -20.36 3.18
C LEU A 24 9.25 -19.57 3.67
N LEU A 25 9.45 -18.64 4.60
CA LEU A 25 8.40 -17.77 5.10
C LEU A 25 7.79 -16.90 3.98
N ALA A 26 8.63 -16.34 3.10
CA ALA A 26 8.19 -15.56 1.96
C ALA A 26 7.37 -16.40 0.96
N VAL A 27 7.80 -17.65 0.71
CA VAL A 27 7.06 -18.59 -0.16
C VAL A 27 5.71 -18.97 0.47
N ILE A 28 5.69 -19.32 1.75
CA ILE A 28 4.43 -19.65 2.48
C ILE A 28 3.48 -18.45 2.46
N PHE A 29 4.01 -17.24 2.69
CA PHE A 29 3.22 -16.01 2.64
C PHE A 29 2.64 -15.78 1.24
N PHE A 30 3.45 -15.88 0.20
CA PHE A 30 3.02 -15.76 -1.19
C PHE A 30 1.92 -16.78 -1.53
N MET A 31 2.14 -18.05 -1.18
CA MET A 31 1.16 -19.11 -1.47
C MET A 31 -0.15 -18.88 -0.70
N GLY A 32 -0.09 -18.53 0.59
CA GLY A 32 -1.28 -18.29 1.41
C GLY A 32 -2.10 -17.11 0.93
N THR A 33 -1.46 -15.99 0.64
CA THR A 33 -2.14 -14.78 0.15
C THR A 33 -2.67 -14.96 -1.28
N SER A 34 -1.93 -15.67 -2.14
CA SER A 34 -2.39 -16.03 -3.49
C SER A 34 -3.57 -17.00 -3.46
N TYR A 35 -3.54 -17.98 -2.59
CA TYR A 35 -4.63 -18.94 -2.42
C TYR A 35 -5.92 -18.25 -1.96
N TYR A 36 -5.85 -17.38 -0.94
CA TYR A 36 -6.99 -16.59 -0.52
C TYR A 36 -7.55 -15.73 -1.67
N ASN A 37 -6.66 -15.05 -2.39
CA ASN A 37 -7.03 -14.21 -3.53
C ASN A 37 -7.74 -15.02 -4.64
N HIS A 38 -7.28 -16.24 -4.90
CA HIS A 38 -7.93 -17.16 -5.85
C HIS A 38 -9.32 -17.61 -5.37
N MET A 39 -9.43 -17.99 -4.09
CA MET A 39 -10.69 -18.45 -3.50
C MET A 39 -11.79 -17.36 -3.49
N VAL A 40 -11.40 -16.11 -3.22
CA VAL A 40 -12.33 -14.97 -3.15
C VAL A 40 -12.90 -14.63 -4.53
N ARG A 41 -12.09 -14.69 -5.58
CA ARG A 41 -12.50 -14.22 -6.92
C ARG A 41 -13.11 -15.30 -7.80
N GLY A 42 -12.75 -16.55 -7.62
CA GLY A 42 -13.12 -17.62 -8.56
C GLY A 42 -12.55 -17.42 -9.97
N ASP A 43 -12.84 -18.32 -10.88
CA ASP A 43 -12.25 -18.31 -12.23
C ASP A 43 -12.87 -17.28 -13.18
N ALA A 44 -14.16 -16.99 -13.03
CA ALA A 44 -14.94 -16.12 -13.92
C ALA A 44 -15.09 -14.68 -13.45
N PHE A 45 -14.93 -14.42 -12.14
CA PHE A 45 -15.21 -13.14 -11.51
C PHE A 45 -13.94 -12.52 -10.94
N VAL A 46 -13.35 -11.58 -11.68
CA VAL A 46 -12.08 -10.92 -11.32
C VAL A 46 -12.35 -9.46 -10.95
N LEU A 47 -13.12 -9.25 -9.90
CA LEU A 47 -13.43 -7.91 -9.40
C LEU A 47 -13.16 -7.84 -7.89
N TRP A 48 -12.89 -6.63 -7.40
CA TRP A 48 -12.56 -6.36 -6.00
C TRP A 48 -13.57 -5.41 -5.37
N GLY A 49 -13.57 -5.36 -4.05
CA GLY A 49 -14.49 -4.53 -3.29
C GLY A 49 -14.28 -3.02 -3.41
N SER A 50 -13.11 -2.55 -3.87
CA SER A 50 -12.82 -1.12 -4.03
C SER A 50 -12.86 -0.68 -5.48
N PRO A 51 -13.39 0.52 -5.79
CA PRO A 51 -13.32 1.11 -7.13
C PRO A 51 -11.89 1.26 -7.64
N ASP A 52 -10.94 1.68 -6.77
CA ASP A 52 -9.54 1.85 -7.12
C ASP A 52 -8.89 0.54 -7.59
N GLU A 53 -9.16 -0.58 -6.89
CA GLU A 53 -8.63 -1.89 -7.25
C GLU A 53 -9.14 -2.33 -8.63
N ASN A 54 -10.43 -2.13 -8.89
CA ASN A 54 -11.05 -2.50 -10.17
C ASN A 54 -10.53 -1.64 -11.32
N ALA A 55 -10.46 -0.33 -11.14
CA ALA A 55 -9.87 0.58 -12.13
C ALA A 55 -8.42 0.19 -12.45
N ASN A 56 -7.59 -0.02 -11.42
CA ASN A 56 -6.20 -0.45 -11.60
C ASN A 56 -6.11 -1.77 -12.36
N TYR A 57 -6.97 -2.74 -12.06
CA TYR A 57 -6.99 -4.02 -12.78
C TYR A 57 -7.38 -3.85 -14.25
N ILE A 58 -8.44 -3.09 -14.55
CA ILE A 58 -8.94 -2.88 -15.90
C ILE A 58 -7.84 -2.28 -16.78
N PHE A 59 -7.22 -1.19 -16.32
CA PHE A 59 -6.16 -0.52 -17.09
C PHE A 59 -4.86 -1.31 -17.13
N THR A 60 -4.53 -2.08 -16.07
CA THR A 60 -3.38 -3.00 -16.10
C THR A 60 -3.57 -4.10 -17.13
N LYS A 61 -4.79 -4.67 -17.22
CA LYS A 61 -5.15 -5.66 -18.21
C LYS A 61 -5.09 -5.05 -19.61
N LEU A 62 -5.69 -3.88 -19.82
CA LEU A 62 -5.63 -3.16 -21.09
C LEU A 62 -4.19 -2.92 -21.52
N PHE A 63 -3.37 -2.34 -20.67
CA PHE A 63 -1.96 -2.07 -20.95
C PHE A 63 -1.17 -3.35 -21.26
N SER A 64 -1.46 -4.45 -20.58
CA SER A 64 -0.79 -5.73 -20.86
C SER A 64 -1.14 -6.33 -22.22
N GLN A 65 -2.32 -6.02 -22.77
CA GLN A 65 -2.83 -6.58 -24.02
C GLN A 65 -2.59 -5.70 -25.24
N SER A 66 -2.76 -4.38 -25.10
CA SER A 66 -2.68 -3.41 -26.21
C SER A 66 -1.55 -2.39 -26.07
N GLY A 67 -0.94 -2.26 -24.88
CA GLY A 67 -0.02 -1.18 -24.58
C GLY A 67 -0.68 0.18 -24.29
N GLU A 68 -2.01 0.24 -24.24
CA GLU A 68 -2.78 1.46 -24.01
C GLU A 68 -3.23 1.61 -22.54
N VAL A 69 -3.38 2.86 -22.07
CA VAL A 69 -3.82 3.19 -20.70
C VAL A 69 -5.15 3.94 -20.70
N SER A 70 -5.77 4.10 -21.85
CA SER A 70 -7.10 4.69 -22.02
C SER A 70 -7.86 3.97 -23.12
N PHE A 71 -9.17 4.10 -23.13
CA PHE A 71 -10.03 3.60 -24.21
C PHE A 71 -11.20 4.53 -24.45
N PHE A 72 -11.72 4.54 -25.67
CA PHE A 72 -12.72 5.49 -26.13
C PHE A 72 -14.14 4.91 -26.01
N GLU A 73 -15.06 5.67 -25.37
CA GLU A 73 -16.50 5.39 -25.31
C GLU A 73 -17.27 6.50 -26.03
N LYS A 74 -17.69 6.22 -27.26
CA LYS A 74 -18.30 7.20 -28.15
C LYS A 74 -19.56 7.88 -27.59
N TYR A 75 -20.36 7.18 -26.81
CA TYR A 75 -21.61 7.73 -26.27
C TYR A 75 -21.38 8.81 -25.22
N ASN A 76 -20.23 8.85 -24.57
CA ASN A 76 -19.86 9.92 -23.65
C ASN A 76 -19.81 11.31 -24.32
N LEU A 77 -19.56 11.37 -25.63
CA LEU A 77 -19.60 12.63 -26.39
C LEU A 77 -21.00 13.27 -26.42
N TYR A 78 -22.04 12.47 -26.30
CA TYR A 78 -23.44 12.93 -26.37
C TYR A 78 -24.04 13.27 -25.01
N VAL A 79 -23.36 12.86 -23.91
CA VAL A 79 -23.89 12.98 -22.55
C VAL A 79 -22.89 13.62 -21.58
N GLU A 80 -21.98 14.43 -22.12
CA GLU A 80 -21.02 15.22 -21.34
C GLU A 80 -20.19 14.37 -20.35
N ASP A 81 -19.69 13.22 -20.84
CA ASP A 81 -18.76 12.35 -20.13
C ASP A 81 -19.24 11.76 -18.80
N ILE A 82 -20.55 11.64 -18.55
CA ILE A 82 -21.09 11.11 -17.28
C ILE A 82 -21.04 9.58 -17.16
N MET A 83 -20.80 8.85 -18.26
CA MET A 83 -20.79 7.39 -18.24
C MET A 83 -19.41 6.84 -17.86
N HIS A 84 -19.10 6.81 -16.59
CA HIS A 84 -17.91 6.19 -16.03
C HIS A 84 -18.14 5.73 -14.60
N PRO A 85 -17.43 4.67 -14.12
CA PRO A 85 -17.43 4.29 -12.71
C PRO A 85 -16.53 5.22 -11.90
N ARG A 86 -16.60 5.13 -10.58
CA ARG A 86 -15.64 5.78 -9.68
C ARG A 86 -14.22 5.29 -9.97
N SER A 87 -13.22 6.14 -9.69
CA SER A 87 -11.79 5.91 -9.95
C SER A 87 -11.42 5.76 -11.43
N ILE A 88 -12.36 6.02 -12.33
CA ILE A 88 -12.17 6.20 -13.78
C ILE A 88 -12.80 7.54 -14.15
N ARG A 89 -12.18 8.26 -15.05
CA ARG A 89 -12.70 9.51 -15.59
C ARG A 89 -12.89 9.41 -17.09
N SER A 90 -13.89 10.07 -17.61
CA SER A 90 -14.08 10.32 -19.04
C SER A 90 -13.73 11.75 -19.37
N ASP A 91 -12.97 11.95 -20.45
CA ASP A 91 -12.68 13.26 -21.02
C ASP A 91 -12.82 13.17 -22.54
N TRP A 92 -13.82 13.84 -23.09
CA TRP A 92 -14.14 13.76 -24.51
C TRP A 92 -14.30 12.31 -24.99
N GLY A 93 -14.99 11.49 -24.21
CA GLY A 93 -15.18 10.07 -24.49
C GLY A 93 -13.99 9.17 -24.17
N ASN A 94 -12.83 9.71 -23.79
CA ASN A 94 -11.70 8.90 -23.40
C ASN A 94 -11.75 8.55 -21.91
N LEU A 95 -11.95 7.30 -21.62
CA LEU A 95 -11.92 6.73 -20.27
C LEU A 95 -10.48 6.47 -19.85
N LYS A 96 -10.06 7.08 -18.72
CA LYS A 96 -8.70 7.01 -18.19
C LYS A 96 -8.67 6.77 -16.68
N PRO A 97 -7.60 6.16 -16.13
CA PRO A 97 -7.48 5.93 -14.69
C PRO A 97 -7.21 7.24 -13.96
N VAL A 98 -7.83 7.42 -12.80
CA VAL A 98 -7.59 8.59 -11.93
C VAL A 98 -6.43 8.36 -10.97
N SER A 99 -6.08 7.10 -10.69
CA SER A 99 -5.04 6.75 -9.72
C SER A 99 -3.63 6.86 -10.30
N PHE A 100 -2.60 6.69 -9.44
CA PHE A 100 -1.20 6.69 -9.86
C PHE A 100 -0.89 5.56 -10.85
N LEU A 101 -0.16 5.86 -11.92
CA LEU A 101 0.07 4.92 -13.02
C LEU A 101 1.06 3.79 -12.70
N GLY A 102 1.86 3.88 -11.63
CA GLY A 102 2.95 2.96 -11.36
C GLY A 102 2.52 1.50 -11.28
N ILE A 103 1.42 1.18 -10.59
CA ILE A 103 0.94 -0.21 -10.51
C ILE A 103 0.48 -0.72 -11.89
N ILE A 104 -0.21 0.13 -12.66
CA ILE A 104 -0.70 -0.17 -14.01
C ILE A 104 0.48 -0.51 -14.93
N LEU A 105 1.49 0.37 -14.95
CA LEU A 105 2.65 0.22 -15.83
C LEU A 105 3.54 -0.96 -15.42
N ILE A 106 3.84 -1.11 -14.12
CA ILE A 106 4.72 -2.18 -13.63
C ILE A 106 4.05 -3.54 -13.81
N TYR A 107 2.82 -3.71 -13.31
CA TYR A 107 2.11 -4.99 -13.39
C TYR A 107 1.69 -5.31 -14.81
N GLY A 108 1.24 -4.32 -15.58
CA GLY A 108 0.88 -4.49 -16.98
C GLY A 108 2.08 -4.89 -17.84
N LYS A 109 3.26 -4.29 -17.60
CA LYS A 109 4.48 -4.71 -18.30
C LYS A 109 4.89 -6.14 -17.95
N ILE A 110 4.81 -6.54 -16.68
CA ILE A 110 5.08 -7.93 -16.28
C ILE A 110 4.06 -8.88 -16.96
N ALA A 111 2.77 -8.52 -16.90
CA ALA A 111 1.71 -9.33 -17.45
C ALA A 111 1.79 -9.46 -18.99
N SER A 112 2.33 -8.46 -19.71
CA SER A 112 2.52 -8.53 -21.16
C SER A 112 3.50 -9.61 -21.60
N PHE A 113 4.45 -10.01 -20.74
CA PHE A 113 5.39 -11.11 -21.01
C PHE A 113 4.82 -12.51 -20.73
N PHE A 114 3.83 -12.61 -19.85
CA PHE A 114 3.28 -13.89 -19.40
C PHE A 114 1.80 -14.04 -19.82
N SER A 115 0.91 -13.38 -19.09
CA SER A 115 -0.53 -13.31 -19.36
C SER A 115 -1.17 -12.33 -18.37
N TYR A 116 -2.26 -11.65 -18.75
CA TYR A 116 -3.05 -10.84 -17.83
C TYR A 116 -3.63 -11.64 -16.65
N LYS A 117 -3.75 -12.96 -16.77
CA LYS A 117 -4.23 -13.86 -15.68
C LYS A 117 -3.34 -13.86 -14.45
N ILE A 118 -2.06 -13.43 -14.57
CA ILE A 118 -1.15 -13.35 -13.41
C ILE A 118 -1.33 -12.08 -12.58
N ILE A 119 -1.98 -11.04 -13.13
CA ILE A 119 -2.12 -9.72 -12.47
C ILE A 119 -2.56 -9.86 -11.00
N PRO A 120 -3.59 -10.65 -10.66
CA PRO A 120 -4.05 -10.81 -9.29
C PRO A 120 -3.01 -11.34 -8.31
N TYR A 121 -2.02 -12.07 -8.78
CA TYR A 121 -0.98 -12.72 -7.96
C TYR A 121 0.29 -11.87 -7.83
N LEU A 122 0.38 -10.74 -8.54
CA LEU A 122 1.57 -9.89 -8.51
C LEU A 122 1.75 -9.19 -7.16
N THR A 123 0.67 -8.65 -6.54
CA THR A 123 0.78 -8.07 -5.18
C THR A 123 1.21 -9.11 -4.14
N PRO A 124 0.62 -10.32 -4.06
CA PRO A 124 1.14 -11.41 -3.24
C PRO A 124 2.62 -11.73 -3.48
N PHE A 125 3.04 -11.78 -4.74
CA PHE A 125 4.44 -12.04 -5.11
C PHE A 125 5.39 -10.95 -4.60
N PHE A 126 5.07 -9.69 -4.89
CA PHE A 126 5.87 -8.56 -4.40
C PHE A 126 5.88 -8.50 -2.87
N ALA A 127 4.78 -8.80 -2.20
CA ALA A 127 4.72 -8.87 -0.74
C ALA A 127 5.69 -9.94 -0.19
N GLY A 128 5.78 -11.10 -0.82
CA GLY A 128 6.80 -12.12 -0.50
C GLY A 128 8.23 -11.56 -0.63
N LEU A 129 8.53 -10.83 -1.72
CA LEU A 129 9.81 -10.13 -1.89
C LEU A 129 10.04 -9.06 -0.81
N GLY A 130 8.98 -8.36 -0.39
CA GLY A 130 9.02 -7.38 0.69
C GLY A 130 9.51 -7.98 2.01
N ILE A 131 9.08 -9.20 2.36
CA ILE A 131 9.57 -9.94 3.53
C ILE A 131 11.08 -10.16 3.45
N ILE A 132 11.60 -10.48 2.26
CA ILE A 132 13.04 -10.70 2.05
C ILE A 132 13.81 -9.38 2.19
N PHE A 133 13.39 -8.31 1.51
CA PHE A 133 14.07 -7.00 1.59
C PHE A 133 14.02 -6.41 3.00
N TYR A 134 12.90 -6.56 3.68
CA TYR A 134 12.77 -6.14 5.07
C TYR A 134 13.75 -6.88 5.98
N TYR A 135 13.84 -8.22 5.87
CA TYR A 135 14.83 -9.00 6.60
C TYR A 135 16.26 -8.53 6.34
N LEU A 136 16.61 -8.35 5.07
CA LEU A 136 17.96 -7.94 4.68
C LEU A 136 18.31 -6.56 5.24
N LEU A 137 17.39 -5.60 5.19
CA LEU A 137 17.58 -4.25 5.74
C LEU A 137 17.70 -4.26 7.26
N VAL A 138 16.75 -4.88 7.98
CA VAL A 138 16.75 -4.93 9.45
C VAL A 138 17.96 -5.72 9.97
N LYS A 139 18.41 -6.76 9.26
CA LYS A 139 19.63 -7.50 9.59
C LYS A 139 20.86 -6.61 9.57
N LYS A 140 20.95 -5.68 8.64
CA LYS A 140 22.05 -4.71 8.52
C LYS A 140 22.03 -3.64 9.61
N LEU A 141 20.84 -3.26 10.06
CA LEU A 141 20.64 -2.21 11.08
C LEU A 141 20.71 -2.77 12.51
N PHE A 142 20.02 -3.86 12.79
CA PHE A 142 19.78 -4.40 14.13
C PHE A 142 20.37 -5.80 14.39
N GLY A 143 20.96 -6.42 13.36
CA GLY A 143 21.54 -7.75 13.44
C GLY A 143 20.54 -8.90 13.25
N ARG A 144 21.08 -10.10 13.09
CA ARG A 144 20.35 -11.29 12.60
C ARG A 144 19.15 -11.71 13.45
N ARG A 145 19.29 -11.71 14.80
CA ARG A 145 18.23 -12.19 15.70
C ARG A 145 17.02 -11.24 15.71
N ASN A 146 17.30 -9.96 15.76
CA ASN A 146 16.27 -8.93 15.68
C ASN A 146 15.55 -8.99 14.32
N ALA A 147 16.32 -9.08 13.23
CA ALA A 147 15.77 -9.17 11.89
C ALA A 147 14.84 -10.37 11.70
N LEU A 148 15.21 -11.57 12.18
CA LEU A 148 14.33 -12.73 12.09
C LEU A 148 13.00 -12.49 12.81
N MET A 149 13.04 -12.00 14.06
CA MET A 149 11.82 -11.72 14.82
C MET A 149 10.95 -10.65 14.15
N SER A 150 11.56 -9.54 13.75
CA SER A 150 10.84 -8.47 13.05
C SER A 150 10.21 -8.97 11.74
N THR A 151 10.87 -9.87 11.04
CA THR A 151 10.36 -10.46 9.79
C THR A 151 9.17 -11.39 10.03
N PHE A 152 9.20 -12.18 11.11
CA PHE A 152 8.02 -12.97 11.52
C PHE A 152 6.85 -12.07 11.90
N LEU A 153 7.09 -10.96 12.62
CA LEU A 153 6.06 -9.98 12.93
C LEU A 153 5.46 -9.36 11.65
N LEU A 154 6.29 -9.01 10.68
CA LEU A 154 5.79 -8.49 9.39
C LEU A 154 4.92 -9.51 8.66
N ALA A 155 5.41 -10.75 8.52
CA ALA A 155 4.69 -11.80 7.79
C ALA A 155 3.37 -12.22 8.48
N SER A 156 3.23 -11.98 9.78
CA SER A 156 2.00 -12.23 10.53
C SER A 156 1.19 -10.97 10.81
N PHE A 157 1.65 -9.80 10.38
CA PHE A 157 0.97 -8.54 10.67
C PHE A 157 -0.36 -8.44 9.93
N PRO A 158 -1.50 -8.22 10.63
CA PRO A 158 -2.82 -8.26 10.03
C PRO A 158 -2.97 -7.37 8.80
N VAL A 159 -2.52 -6.11 8.87
CA VAL A 159 -2.64 -5.15 7.76
C VAL A 159 -1.80 -5.59 6.55
N TYR A 160 -0.60 -6.15 6.78
CA TYR A 160 0.24 -6.62 5.70
C TYR A 160 -0.36 -7.83 5.00
N ILE A 161 -0.94 -8.78 5.75
CA ILE A 161 -1.67 -9.94 5.21
C ILE A 161 -2.88 -9.45 4.41
N TYR A 162 -3.70 -8.57 4.99
CA TYR A 162 -4.94 -8.09 4.40
C TYR A 162 -4.72 -7.43 3.03
N TYR A 163 -3.82 -6.43 2.95
CA TYR A 163 -3.56 -5.73 1.70
C TYR A 163 -2.68 -6.50 0.70
N SER A 164 -1.93 -7.51 1.16
CA SER A 164 -1.23 -8.43 0.26
C SER A 164 -2.17 -9.44 -0.37
N SER A 165 -3.25 -9.83 0.32
CA SER A 165 -4.28 -10.74 -0.17
C SER A 165 -5.30 -10.04 -1.05
N ARG A 166 -5.63 -8.78 -0.77
CA ARG A 166 -6.37 -7.88 -1.65
C ARG A 166 -5.38 -7.29 -2.64
N SER A 167 -5.48 -7.64 -3.88
CA SER A 167 -4.58 -7.19 -4.93
C SER A 167 -4.96 -5.78 -5.43
N MET A 168 -4.08 -5.15 -6.20
CA MET A 168 -4.31 -3.89 -6.93
C MET A 168 -4.37 -2.60 -6.10
N PHE A 169 -4.11 -2.63 -4.78
CA PHE A 169 -3.75 -1.43 -4.04
C PHE A 169 -2.27 -1.09 -4.19
N HIS A 170 -1.95 0.18 -4.34
CA HIS A 170 -0.57 0.66 -4.56
C HIS A 170 0.36 0.47 -3.35
N ASN A 171 -0.18 0.43 -2.13
CA ASN A 171 0.58 0.56 -0.89
C ASN A 171 1.60 -0.54 -0.67
N VAL A 172 1.24 -1.81 -0.96
CA VAL A 172 2.16 -2.94 -0.78
C VAL A 172 3.29 -2.88 -1.78
N LEU A 173 3.00 -2.64 -3.07
CA LEU A 173 4.02 -2.50 -4.11
C LEU A 173 4.98 -1.35 -3.80
N PHE A 174 4.44 -0.16 -3.47
CA PHE A 174 5.21 0.99 -3.05
C PHE A 174 6.17 0.65 -1.90
N LEU A 175 5.66 0.03 -0.84
CA LEU A 175 6.44 -0.33 0.34
C LEU A 175 7.59 -1.30 -0.01
N VAL A 176 7.32 -2.30 -0.83
CA VAL A 176 8.33 -3.28 -1.25
C VAL A 176 9.43 -2.64 -2.07
N LEU A 177 9.07 -1.78 -3.03
CA LEU A 177 10.02 -1.03 -3.84
C LEU A 177 10.86 -0.06 -2.99
N LEU A 178 10.24 0.59 -2.01
CA LEU A 178 10.93 1.45 -1.05
C LEU A 178 11.91 0.65 -0.18
N LEU A 179 11.52 -0.53 0.34
CA LEU A 179 12.40 -1.42 1.09
C LEU A 179 13.61 -1.88 0.26
N ALA A 180 13.39 -2.19 -1.02
CA ALA A 180 14.47 -2.52 -1.95
C ALA A 180 15.41 -1.33 -2.15
N SER A 181 14.87 -0.13 -2.39
CA SER A 181 15.65 1.10 -2.53
C SER A 181 16.50 1.39 -1.29
N LEU A 182 15.90 1.32 -0.10
CA LEU A 182 16.61 1.53 1.18
C LEU A 182 17.70 0.50 1.40
N TYR A 183 17.47 -0.77 1.04
CA TYR A 183 18.49 -1.82 1.15
C TYR A 183 19.68 -1.56 0.22
N PHE A 184 19.45 -1.23 -1.05
CA PHE A 184 20.52 -0.95 -1.99
C PHE A 184 21.23 0.37 -1.66
N SER A 185 20.52 1.39 -1.20
CA SER A 185 21.12 2.64 -0.69
C SER A 185 22.01 2.37 0.53
N TYR A 186 21.60 1.47 1.42
CA TYR A 186 22.45 1.03 2.52
C TYR A 186 23.71 0.32 2.03
N LEU A 187 23.61 -0.60 1.05
CA LEU A 187 24.75 -1.30 0.48
C LEU A 187 25.74 -0.34 -0.19
N MET A 188 25.26 0.66 -0.93
CA MET A 188 26.07 1.72 -1.52
C MET A 188 26.96 2.39 -0.47
N VAL A 189 26.38 2.75 0.69
CA VAL A 189 27.11 3.39 1.79
C VAL A 189 28.07 2.42 2.49
N GLU A 190 27.63 1.19 2.77
CA GLU A 190 28.42 0.18 3.51
C GLU A 190 29.67 -0.25 2.74
N LYS A 191 29.57 -0.41 1.43
CA LYS A 191 30.67 -0.89 0.57
C LYS A 191 31.67 0.20 0.18
N THR A 192 31.40 1.45 0.49
CA THR A 192 32.32 2.56 0.23
C THR A 192 33.44 2.60 1.28
N ARG A 193 34.72 2.58 0.84
CA ARG A 193 35.87 2.70 1.73
C ARG A 193 36.07 4.15 2.21
N ILE A 194 36.20 4.36 3.52
CA ILE A 194 36.21 5.70 4.17
C ILE A 194 37.35 6.58 3.71
N TRP A 195 38.54 6.03 3.47
CA TRP A 195 39.74 6.78 3.07
C TRP A 195 39.66 7.38 1.66
N ARG A 196 38.70 6.94 0.84
CA ARG A 196 38.37 7.51 -0.48
C ARG A 196 37.10 8.37 -0.50
N ALA A 197 36.51 8.62 0.65
CA ALA A 197 35.23 9.31 0.79
C ALA A 197 35.45 10.84 0.78
N SER A 198 35.53 11.44 -0.39
CA SER A 198 35.46 12.88 -0.56
C SER A 198 34.18 13.26 -1.29
N PHE A 199 33.49 14.30 -0.81
CA PHE A 199 32.26 14.79 -1.43
C PHE A 199 32.50 15.30 -2.86
N LEU A 200 33.64 16.01 -3.07
CA LEU A 200 34.00 16.61 -4.36
C LEU A 200 34.71 15.64 -5.32
N ASN A 201 34.85 14.39 -4.98
CA ASN A 201 35.60 13.45 -5.80
C ASN A 201 34.74 12.95 -6.97
N PHE A 202 34.86 13.61 -8.12
CA PHE A 202 34.30 13.18 -9.40
C PHE A 202 35.06 12.00 -10.04
N ASP A 203 36.12 11.48 -9.40
CA ASP A 203 36.91 10.41 -9.99
C ASP A 203 36.03 9.14 -10.14
N PRO A 204 35.70 8.72 -11.38
CA PRO A 204 34.92 7.50 -11.64
C PRO A 204 35.57 6.25 -11.03
N ARG A 205 36.90 6.27 -10.79
CA ARG A 205 37.63 5.16 -10.15
C ARG A 205 37.26 4.96 -8.68
N THR A 206 36.59 5.92 -8.06
CA THR A 206 36.03 5.78 -6.69
C THR A 206 34.74 4.99 -6.66
N ILE A 207 34.09 4.78 -7.81
CA ILE A 207 32.94 3.92 -7.96
C ILE A 207 33.43 2.50 -8.15
N ASN A 208 33.45 1.71 -7.07
CA ASN A 208 33.57 0.26 -7.19
C ASN A 208 32.29 -0.25 -7.88
N TRP A 209 32.40 -1.22 -8.78
CA TRP A 209 31.28 -1.82 -9.50
C TRP A 209 30.10 -2.16 -8.58
N LEU A 210 30.33 -2.73 -7.39
CA LEU A 210 29.29 -3.04 -6.40
C LEU A 210 28.57 -1.79 -5.88
N THR A 211 29.29 -0.68 -5.66
CA THR A 211 28.68 0.57 -5.19
C THR A 211 27.93 1.29 -6.30
N GLY A 212 28.42 1.19 -7.54
CA GLY A 212 27.74 1.73 -8.73
C GLY A 212 26.40 1.03 -8.97
N ILE A 213 26.41 -0.31 -9.01
CA ILE A 213 25.16 -1.08 -9.14
C ILE A 213 24.21 -0.84 -7.97
N SER A 214 24.72 -0.78 -6.74
CA SER A 214 23.87 -0.50 -5.59
C SER A 214 23.24 0.91 -5.68
N SER A 215 23.97 1.89 -6.21
CA SER A 215 23.46 3.23 -6.46
C SER A 215 22.37 3.24 -7.54
N ALA A 216 22.62 2.57 -8.67
CA ALA A 216 21.67 2.44 -9.77
C ALA A 216 20.39 1.75 -9.33
N LEU A 217 20.49 0.60 -8.66
CA LEU A 217 19.33 -0.13 -8.15
C LEU A 217 18.59 0.65 -7.05
N GLY A 218 19.32 1.35 -6.18
CA GLY A 218 18.71 2.22 -5.16
C GLY A 218 17.84 3.30 -5.79
N GLY A 219 18.36 4.02 -6.78
CA GLY A 219 17.64 5.04 -7.52
C GLY A 219 16.47 4.47 -8.33
N PHE A 220 16.71 3.39 -9.07
CA PHE A 220 15.69 2.74 -9.88
C PHE A 220 14.48 2.29 -9.06
N PHE A 221 14.71 1.58 -7.94
CA PHE A 221 13.60 1.16 -7.08
C PHE A 221 12.91 2.33 -6.38
N LEU A 222 13.64 3.43 -6.08
CA LEU A 222 12.99 4.64 -5.56
C LEU A 222 12.09 5.29 -6.62
N GLY A 223 12.56 5.41 -7.86
CA GLY A 223 11.75 5.93 -8.96
C GLY A 223 10.48 5.12 -9.18
N LEU A 224 10.60 3.78 -9.22
CA LEU A 224 9.43 2.89 -9.30
C LEU A 224 8.49 3.04 -8.10
N ALA A 225 9.00 3.22 -6.88
CA ALA A 225 8.17 3.48 -5.71
C ALA A 225 7.40 4.79 -5.85
N LEU A 226 8.07 5.86 -6.28
CA LEU A 226 7.45 7.17 -6.43
C LEU A 226 6.39 7.23 -7.53
N ILE A 227 6.57 6.55 -8.67
CA ILE A 227 5.50 6.46 -9.68
C ILE A 227 4.32 5.62 -9.20
N THR A 228 4.55 4.68 -8.28
CA THR A 228 3.47 3.88 -7.68
C THR A 228 2.64 4.72 -6.71
N ARG A 229 3.26 5.63 -5.96
CA ARG A 229 2.59 6.58 -5.07
C ARG A 229 3.37 7.87 -4.96
N THR A 230 3.06 8.82 -5.84
CA THR A 230 3.79 10.11 -5.91
C THR A 230 3.60 10.94 -4.64
N SER A 231 2.42 10.88 -4.01
CA SER A 231 2.12 11.60 -2.75
C SER A 231 3.05 11.22 -1.60
N GLU A 232 3.61 10.00 -1.61
CA GLU A 232 4.55 9.56 -0.57
C GLU A 232 5.91 10.28 -0.65
N ALA A 233 6.20 11.00 -1.74
CA ALA A 233 7.38 11.84 -1.85
C ALA A 233 7.49 12.83 -0.68
N LEU A 234 6.35 13.24 -0.12
CA LEU A 234 6.27 14.19 1.00
C LEU A 234 7.11 13.76 2.22
N TRP A 235 7.12 12.48 2.55
CA TRP A 235 7.93 11.98 3.66
C TRP A 235 9.18 11.21 3.22
N VAL A 236 9.14 10.58 2.04
CA VAL A 236 10.27 9.82 1.49
C VAL A 236 11.44 10.73 1.16
N ALA A 237 11.21 11.90 0.52
CA ALA A 237 12.26 12.84 0.18
C ALA A 237 13.00 13.38 1.41
N PRO A 238 12.34 13.87 2.48
CA PRO A 238 13.01 14.26 3.72
C PRO A 238 13.80 13.12 4.37
N VAL A 239 13.26 11.88 4.36
CA VAL A 239 13.98 10.71 4.89
C VAL A 239 15.24 10.44 4.09
N PHE A 240 15.18 10.41 2.75
CA PHE A 240 16.37 10.20 1.91
C PHE A 240 17.36 11.35 2.04
N PHE A 241 16.90 12.58 2.20
CA PHE A 241 17.75 13.74 2.48
C PHE A 241 18.53 13.57 3.79
N ILE A 242 17.86 13.14 4.87
CA ILE A 242 18.52 12.82 6.15
C ILE A 242 19.54 11.69 5.97
N LEU A 243 19.17 10.61 5.28
CA LEU A 243 20.09 9.50 5.00
C LEU A 243 21.30 9.97 4.21
N TRP A 244 21.11 10.84 3.21
CA TRP A 244 22.19 11.44 2.44
C TRP A 244 23.05 12.38 3.30
N LEU A 245 22.45 13.30 4.06
CA LEU A 245 23.14 14.25 4.91
C LEU A 245 24.09 13.56 5.91
N PHE A 246 23.62 12.51 6.56
CA PHE A 246 24.47 11.72 7.46
C PHE A 246 25.56 10.91 6.73
N ASN A 247 25.45 10.68 5.43
CA ASN A 247 26.37 9.82 4.69
C ASN A 247 27.00 10.52 3.47
N PHE A 248 26.89 11.86 3.34
CA PHE A 248 27.30 12.60 2.15
C PHE A 248 28.75 12.32 1.71
N ARG A 249 29.69 12.21 2.67
CA ARG A 249 31.10 11.87 2.37
C ARG A 249 31.28 10.47 1.77
N ARG A 250 30.41 9.52 2.11
CA ARG A 250 30.46 8.14 1.57
C ARG A 250 29.72 8.02 0.25
N VAL A 251 28.65 8.75 0.08
CA VAL A 251 27.89 8.76 -1.16
C VAL A 251 28.70 9.45 -2.26
N GLY A 252 29.19 10.66 -2.03
CA GLY A 252 29.87 11.47 -3.04
C GLY A 252 28.96 11.87 -4.19
N ILE A 253 29.38 12.83 -5.01
CA ILE A 253 28.54 13.34 -6.12
C ILE A 253 28.34 12.28 -7.19
N ALA A 254 29.35 11.54 -7.57
CA ALA A 254 29.25 10.58 -8.69
C ALA A 254 28.22 9.48 -8.44
N LYS A 255 28.14 8.90 -7.20
CA LYS A 255 27.12 7.91 -6.87
C LYS A 255 25.73 8.51 -6.72
N LEU A 256 25.65 9.76 -6.24
CA LEU A 256 24.40 10.51 -6.18
C LEU A 256 23.86 10.75 -7.59
N LEU A 257 24.70 11.16 -8.55
CA LEU A 257 24.29 11.33 -9.95
C LEU A 257 23.79 10.02 -10.57
N VAL A 258 24.52 8.90 -10.35
CA VAL A 258 24.05 7.57 -10.80
C VAL A 258 22.69 7.24 -10.18
N PHE A 259 22.52 7.48 -8.88
CA PHE A 259 21.25 7.25 -8.19
C PHE A 259 20.11 8.07 -8.80
N LEU A 260 20.32 9.36 -8.99
CA LEU A 260 19.31 10.28 -9.57
C LEU A 260 19.01 9.95 -11.03
N SER A 261 20.02 9.60 -11.84
CA SER A 261 19.81 9.19 -13.22
C SER A 261 18.90 7.97 -13.34
N PHE A 262 19.12 6.95 -12.51
CA PHE A 262 18.29 5.75 -12.51
C PHE A 262 16.90 5.98 -11.88
N LEU A 263 16.77 6.92 -10.93
CA LEU A 263 15.48 7.37 -10.43
C LEU A 263 14.67 8.01 -11.55
N ILE A 264 15.28 8.95 -12.30
CA ILE A 264 14.63 9.62 -13.44
C ILE A 264 14.27 8.59 -14.52
N LEU A 265 15.18 7.68 -14.86
CA LEU A 265 14.93 6.63 -15.85
C LEU A 265 13.70 5.77 -15.49
N ALA A 266 13.55 5.41 -14.21
CA ALA A 266 12.40 4.66 -13.74
C ALA A 266 11.09 5.48 -13.73
N TRP A 267 11.20 6.81 -13.63
CA TRP A 267 10.06 7.72 -13.66
C TRP A 267 9.56 8.02 -15.08
N LEU A 268 10.44 7.98 -16.10
CA LEU A 268 10.11 8.38 -17.49
C LEU A 268 8.83 7.73 -18.05
N PRO A 269 8.56 6.42 -17.88
CA PRO A 269 7.32 5.82 -18.41
C PRO A 269 6.06 6.46 -17.82
N ALA A 270 6.05 6.78 -16.52
CA ALA A 270 4.91 7.46 -15.90
C ALA A 270 4.78 8.91 -16.39
N GLY A 271 5.89 9.64 -16.52
CA GLY A 271 5.90 10.98 -17.10
C GLY A 271 5.37 11.01 -18.53
N TYR A 272 5.75 10.06 -19.36
CA TYR A 272 5.24 9.91 -20.72
C TYR A 272 3.71 9.71 -20.75
N TRP A 273 3.19 8.78 -19.97
CA TRP A 273 1.75 8.53 -19.93
C TRP A 273 0.96 9.65 -19.25
N ASN A 274 1.52 10.29 -18.22
CA ASN A 274 0.89 11.48 -17.63
C ASN A 274 0.76 12.61 -18.65
N GLN A 275 1.79 12.82 -19.49
CA GLN A 275 1.72 13.82 -20.56
C GLN A 275 0.60 13.52 -21.56
N ILE A 276 0.40 12.25 -21.93
CA ILE A 276 -0.64 11.84 -22.87
C ILE A 276 -2.03 11.97 -22.23
N LEU A 277 -2.20 11.50 -20.98
CA LEU A 277 -3.51 11.41 -20.33
C LEU A 277 -3.97 12.72 -19.74
N PHE A 278 -3.04 13.56 -19.27
CA PHE A 278 -3.33 14.74 -18.46
C PHE A 278 -2.66 16.03 -18.95
N GLY A 279 -1.90 15.99 -20.04
CA GLY A 279 -1.27 17.16 -20.63
C GLY A 279 0.02 17.63 -19.93
N ALA A 280 0.41 17.03 -18.78
CA ALA A 280 1.63 17.41 -18.06
C ALA A 280 2.34 16.20 -17.44
N PRO A 281 3.69 16.05 -17.59
CA PRO A 281 4.41 14.85 -17.20
C PRO A 281 4.47 14.63 -15.69
N PHE A 282 4.37 15.67 -14.88
CA PHE A 282 4.39 15.62 -13.41
C PHE A 282 3.00 15.61 -12.78
N TYR A 283 1.96 15.70 -13.59
CA TYR A 283 0.59 15.68 -13.14
C TYR A 283 0.09 14.23 -12.98
N SER A 284 -0.77 13.98 -12.00
CA SER A 284 -1.44 12.68 -11.80
C SER A 284 -2.95 12.88 -11.80
N GLY A 285 -3.71 11.83 -12.12
CA GLY A 285 -5.17 11.93 -12.19
C GLY A 285 -5.89 12.21 -10.86
N TYR A 286 -5.21 12.07 -9.72
CA TYR A 286 -5.84 12.20 -8.40
C TYR A 286 -6.51 13.56 -8.13
N PRO A 287 -5.93 14.73 -8.49
CA PRO A 287 -6.59 16.02 -8.36
C PRO A 287 -7.84 16.16 -9.24
N GLU A 288 -7.93 15.38 -10.32
CA GLU A 288 -9.02 15.45 -11.29
C GLU A 288 -10.31 14.75 -10.87
N MET A 289 -10.35 14.09 -9.72
CA MET A 289 -11.53 13.32 -9.32
C MET A 289 -12.84 14.13 -9.34
N ASN A 290 -12.75 15.45 -9.15
CA ASN A 290 -13.94 16.32 -9.02
C ASN A 290 -13.87 17.62 -9.86
N THR A 291 -12.91 17.76 -10.79
CA THR A 291 -12.70 18.99 -11.57
C THR A 291 -12.73 18.74 -13.08
N SER A 292 -13.14 19.72 -13.87
CA SER A 292 -13.12 19.63 -15.34
C SER A 292 -11.71 19.79 -15.91
N LEU A 293 -11.44 19.26 -17.12
CA LEU A 293 -10.14 19.35 -17.79
C LEU A 293 -9.68 20.81 -18.03
N SER A 294 -10.62 21.71 -18.32
CA SER A 294 -10.32 23.12 -18.53
C SER A 294 -9.84 23.83 -17.24
N GLU A 295 -10.42 23.47 -16.09
CA GLU A 295 -9.97 24.00 -14.78
C GLU A 295 -8.60 23.46 -14.40
N ILE A 296 -8.33 22.19 -14.72
CA ILE A 296 -7.05 21.53 -14.45
C ILE A 296 -5.93 22.10 -15.33
N SER A 297 -6.17 22.31 -16.62
CA SER A 297 -5.16 22.85 -17.52
C SER A 297 -4.74 24.27 -17.11
N ASN A 298 -5.69 25.10 -16.66
CA ASN A 298 -5.41 26.43 -16.15
C ASN A 298 -4.62 26.39 -14.83
N ALA A 299 -4.92 25.46 -13.93
CA ALA A 299 -4.19 25.27 -12.68
C ALA A 299 -2.75 24.75 -12.92
N SER A 300 -2.54 23.85 -13.88
CA SER A 300 -1.21 23.32 -14.18
C SER A 300 -0.31 24.34 -14.86
N VAL A 301 -0.87 25.22 -15.69
CA VAL A 301 -0.12 26.33 -16.31
C VAL A 301 0.30 27.35 -15.24
N SER A 302 -0.60 27.69 -14.32
CA SER A 302 -0.28 28.62 -13.22
C SER A 302 0.79 28.07 -12.27
N LEU A 303 0.81 26.76 -12.00
CA LEU A 303 1.85 26.10 -11.20
C LEU A 303 3.21 26.05 -11.92
N ALA A 304 3.23 25.85 -13.24
CA ALA A 304 4.47 25.84 -14.02
C ALA A 304 5.10 27.22 -14.16
N GLU A 305 4.29 28.28 -14.24
CA GLU A 305 4.76 29.67 -14.29
C GLU A 305 5.23 30.17 -12.93
N SER A 306 4.73 29.63 -11.81
CA SER A 306 5.04 30.08 -10.44
C SER A 306 6.33 29.52 -9.85
N VAL A 307 7.06 28.65 -10.57
CA VAL A 307 8.24 27.93 -10.02
C VAL A 307 9.48 28.80 -9.81
N ILE A 308 9.54 30.02 -10.36
CA ILE A 308 10.68 30.96 -10.14
C ILE A 308 10.14 32.24 -9.50
N PRO A 309 10.16 32.40 -8.18
CA PRO A 309 9.72 33.62 -7.53
C PRO A 309 10.70 34.75 -7.82
N THR A 310 10.19 35.85 -8.38
CA THR A 310 10.95 37.06 -8.63
C THR A 310 10.95 38.01 -7.44
N ASN A 311 9.99 37.85 -6.49
CA ASN A 311 9.84 38.68 -5.29
C ASN A 311 9.47 37.87 -4.04
N PHE A 312 9.80 38.39 -2.84
CA PHE A 312 9.52 37.73 -1.53
C PHE A 312 8.02 37.51 -1.27
N ASN A 313 7.14 38.36 -1.80
CA ASN A 313 5.69 38.21 -1.68
C ASN A 313 5.16 37.06 -2.55
N GLU A 314 5.69 36.87 -3.75
CA GLU A 314 5.39 35.76 -4.63
C GLU A 314 5.83 34.43 -4.00
N ALA A 315 7.01 34.38 -3.38
CA ALA A 315 7.46 33.19 -2.64
C ALA A 315 6.52 32.81 -1.48
N LYS A 316 5.92 33.82 -0.83
CA LYS A 316 4.95 33.59 0.25
C LYS A 316 3.61 33.06 -0.28
N GLU A 317 3.17 33.53 -1.44
CA GLU A 317 1.97 33.01 -2.10
C GLU A 317 2.18 31.60 -2.62
N ILE A 318 3.32 31.30 -3.25
CA ILE A 318 3.70 29.95 -3.68
C ILE A 318 3.75 28.99 -2.47
N ILE A 319 4.34 29.39 -1.35
CA ILE A 319 4.37 28.58 -0.13
C ILE A 319 2.96 28.35 0.41
N LYS A 320 2.08 29.34 0.35
CA LYS A 320 0.68 29.24 0.75
C LYS A 320 -0.09 28.28 -0.16
N GLU A 321 0.14 28.35 -1.46
CA GLU A 321 -0.48 27.49 -2.46
C GLU A 321 0.01 26.04 -2.32
N ILE A 322 1.32 25.82 -2.20
CA ILE A 322 1.92 24.53 -1.90
C ILE A 322 1.35 23.95 -0.59
N LYS A 323 1.21 24.78 0.45
CA LYS A 323 0.60 24.36 1.72
C LYS A 323 -0.85 23.94 1.54
N ASN A 324 -1.65 24.70 0.80
CA ASN A 324 -3.05 24.40 0.53
C ASN A 324 -3.19 23.12 -0.32
N ASN A 325 -2.32 22.91 -1.29
CA ASN A 325 -2.32 21.69 -2.10
C ASN A 325 -1.85 20.46 -1.33
N ILE A 326 -0.85 20.58 -0.46
CA ILE A 326 -0.36 19.51 0.40
C ILE A 326 -1.42 19.15 1.47
N PHE A 327 -2.03 20.18 2.08
CA PHE A 327 -3.06 20.02 3.10
C PHE A 327 -4.45 20.31 2.55
N TYR A 328 -4.77 19.77 1.38
CA TYR A 328 -6.08 19.97 0.73
C TYR A 328 -7.27 19.70 1.66
N PHE A 329 -7.17 18.70 2.53
CA PHE A 329 -8.18 18.38 3.55
C PHE A 329 -7.99 19.11 4.89
N GLY A 330 -7.08 20.09 4.93
CA GLY A 330 -6.74 20.85 6.12
C GLY A 330 -5.66 20.18 6.99
N PHE A 331 -5.22 20.90 8.00
CA PHE A 331 -4.27 20.43 9.01
C PHE A 331 -4.99 20.37 10.36
N THR A 332 -5.33 19.16 10.80
CA THR A 332 -6.11 18.91 12.02
C THR A 332 -5.38 17.94 12.96
N PRO A 333 -4.44 18.46 13.81
CA PRO A 333 -3.63 17.62 14.71
C PRO A 333 -4.46 16.77 15.68
N ASP A 334 -5.57 17.30 16.19
CA ASP A 334 -6.46 16.60 17.14
C ASP A 334 -7.09 15.37 16.49
N LYS A 335 -7.54 15.51 15.24
CA LYS A 335 -8.04 14.38 14.45
C LYS A 335 -6.93 13.38 14.16
N SER A 336 -5.74 13.86 13.78
CA SER A 336 -4.57 13.01 13.53
C SER A 336 -4.23 12.18 14.77
N TRP A 337 -4.26 12.77 15.96
CA TRP A 337 -4.06 12.07 17.22
C TRP A 337 -5.17 11.05 17.49
N SER A 338 -6.42 11.42 17.29
CA SER A 338 -7.57 10.52 17.47
C SER A 338 -7.44 9.29 16.56
N MET A 339 -7.16 9.49 15.27
CA MET A 339 -6.96 8.39 14.32
C MET A 339 -5.75 7.52 14.66
N PHE A 340 -4.63 8.13 15.07
CA PHE A 340 -3.47 7.39 15.54
C PHE A 340 -3.80 6.52 16.77
N ASN A 341 -4.57 7.07 17.72
CA ASN A 341 -5.03 6.31 18.89
C ASN A 341 -5.88 5.10 18.48
N TYR A 342 -6.82 5.27 17.54
CA TYR A 342 -7.67 4.17 17.11
C TYR A 342 -6.89 3.12 16.31
N TYR A 343 -6.17 3.51 15.26
CA TYR A 343 -5.59 2.58 14.30
C TYR A 343 -4.21 2.06 14.69
N PHE A 344 -3.51 2.69 15.63
CA PHE A 344 -2.20 2.24 16.07
C PHE A 344 -2.22 1.69 17.51
N ILE A 345 -2.82 2.43 18.46
CA ILE A 345 -2.80 2.05 19.88
C ILE A 345 -3.89 1.01 20.18
N LYS A 346 -5.16 1.35 19.90
CA LYS A 346 -6.31 0.48 20.26
C LYS A 346 -6.45 -0.73 19.36
N MET A 347 -6.19 -0.60 18.05
CA MET A 347 -6.34 -1.70 17.10
C MET A 347 -5.27 -2.78 17.27
N PHE A 348 -4.02 -2.39 17.57
CA PHE A 348 -2.89 -3.32 17.72
C PHE A 348 -2.14 -3.15 19.04
N PRO A 349 -2.80 -3.22 20.23
CA PRO A 349 -2.17 -2.98 21.53
C PRO A 349 -1.02 -3.96 21.82
N TRP A 350 -1.13 -5.20 21.33
CA TRP A 350 -0.10 -6.24 21.46
C TRP A 350 1.18 -5.96 20.66
N ILE A 351 1.13 -5.04 19.69
CA ILE A 351 2.31 -4.56 18.94
C ILE A 351 2.78 -3.23 19.52
N PHE A 352 1.86 -2.32 19.80
CA PHE A 352 2.17 -0.97 20.23
C PHE A 352 2.96 -0.95 21.56
N TRP A 353 2.40 -1.52 22.62
CA TRP A 353 3.02 -1.44 23.94
C TRP A 353 4.41 -2.10 24.02
N PRO A 354 4.63 -3.31 23.50
CA PRO A 354 5.97 -3.87 23.46
C PRO A 354 6.95 -3.07 22.58
N SER A 355 6.47 -2.42 21.51
CA SER A 355 7.31 -1.56 20.67
C SER A 355 7.76 -0.31 21.41
N ILE A 356 6.86 0.35 22.15
CA ILE A 356 7.20 1.51 23.00
C ILE A 356 8.20 1.11 24.08
N LEU A 357 7.96 0.01 24.80
CA LEU A 357 8.92 -0.50 25.78
C LEU A 357 10.28 -0.83 25.15
N GLY A 358 10.27 -1.38 23.93
CA GLY A 358 11.48 -1.63 23.15
C GLY A 358 12.20 -0.35 22.73
N LEU A 359 11.47 0.68 22.38
CA LEU A 359 12.02 2.01 22.08
C LEU A 359 12.67 2.62 23.33
N PHE A 360 12.03 2.56 24.50
CA PHE A 360 12.65 3.00 25.75
C PHE A 360 13.95 2.24 26.05
N LEU A 361 13.95 0.91 25.89
CA LEU A 361 15.17 0.09 26.06
C LEU A 361 16.24 0.44 25.02
N TYR A 362 15.87 0.88 23.84
CA TYR A 362 16.78 1.36 22.81
C TYR A 362 17.41 2.71 23.21
N LEU A 363 16.57 3.64 23.69
CA LEU A 363 16.98 4.98 24.15
C LEU A 363 17.84 4.95 25.41
N GLN A 364 17.63 4.01 26.34
CA GLN A 364 18.50 3.83 27.52
C GLN A 364 19.98 3.63 27.16
N ASN A 365 20.24 3.11 25.95
CA ASN A 365 21.62 2.92 25.46
C ASN A 365 21.98 3.97 24.39
N PHE A 366 21.33 5.14 24.42
CA PHE A 366 21.49 6.19 23.42
C PHE A 366 22.96 6.52 23.15
N TYR A 367 23.77 6.76 24.18
CA TYR A 367 25.21 7.06 24.03
C TYR A 367 26.05 5.92 23.44
N ARG A 368 25.52 4.69 23.38
CA ARG A 368 26.16 3.52 22.77
C ARG A 368 25.61 3.21 21.39
N LEU A 369 24.60 3.95 20.95
CA LEU A 369 24.08 3.81 19.59
C LEU A 369 25.14 4.31 18.61
N GLY A 370 25.61 3.43 17.75
CA GLY A 370 26.46 3.86 16.64
C GLY A 370 25.64 4.73 15.67
N LYS A 371 26.34 5.41 14.76
CA LYS A 371 25.75 6.28 13.73
C LYS A 371 24.46 5.71 13.07
N LYS A 372 24.46 4.40 12.75
CA LYS A 372 23.30 3.71 12.14
C LYS A 372 22.05 3.79 13.02
N GLY A 373 22.21 3.67 14.34
CA GLY A 373 21.11 3.71 15.28
C GLY A 373 20.46 5.08 15.36
N TYR A 374 21.25 6.14 15.39
CA TYR A 374 20.75 7.52 15.40
C TYR A 374 20.02 7.85 14.09
N VAL A 375 20.62 7.52 12.96
CA VAL A 375 20.06 7.79 11.64
C VAL A 375 18.74 7.07 11.46
N TYR A 376 18.66 5.81 11.89
CA TYR A 376 17.41 5.06 11.88
C TYR A 376 16.33 5.72 12.72
N LEU A 377 16.65 6.12 13.96
CA LEU A 377 15.70 6.75 14.87
C LEU A 377 15.17 8.07 14.32
N ILE A 378 16.05 8.95 13.83
CA ILE A 378 15.67 10.24 13.26
C ILE A 378 14.78 10.02 12.01
N ALA A 379 15.18 9.15 11.09
CA ALA A 379 14.42 8.84 9.89
C ALA A 379 13.04 8.25 10.22
N TYR A 380 12.97 7.34 11.19
CA TYR A 380 11.73 6.70 11.63
C TYR A 380 10.76 7.70 12.29
N VAL A 381 11.27 8.54 13.21
CA VAL A 381 10.45 9.57 13.86
C VAL A 381 9.95 10.59 12.85
N LEU A 382 10.83 11.07 11.95
CA LEU A 382 10.45 12.02 10.90
C LEU A 382 9.35 11.45 10.00
N ALA A 383 9.55 10.23 9.47
CA ALA A 383 8.55 9.57 8.65
C ALA A 383 7.22 9.38 9.40
N SER A 384 7.28 8.93 10.66
CA SER A 384 6.08 8.71 11.48
C SER A 384 5.30 9.99 11.74
N VAL A 385 5.98 11.09 12.08
CA VAL A 385 5.34 12.40 12.33
C VAL A 385 4.66 12.90 11.07
N ILE A 386 5.36 12.89 9.93
CA ILE A 386 4.79 13.35 8.67
C ILE A 386 3.57 12.49 8.28
N LEU A 387 3.69 11.15 8.33
CA LEU A 387 2.60 10.25 7.98
C LEU A 387 1.38 10.39 8.89
N VAL A 388 1.59 10.54 10.20
CA VAL A 388 0.48 10.72 11.16
C VAL A 388 -0.21 12.06 10.93
N LEU A 389 0.54 13.16 10.80
CA LEU A 389 -0.04 14.48 10.62
C LEU A 389 -0.71 14.63 9.24
N TYR A 390 -0.10 14.10 8.18
CA TYR A 390 -0.63 14.21 6.83
C TYR A 390 -1.90 13.39 6.65
N TYR A 391 -1.80 12.06 6.75
CA TYR A 391 -2.96 11.19 6.55
C TYR A 391 -3.97 11.24 7.70
N GLY A 392 -3.53 11.48 8.93
CA GLY A 392 -4.42 11.62 10.07
C GLY A 392 -5.33 12.85 9.99
N SER A 393 -4.93 13.90 9.26
CA SER A 393 -5.77 15.07 9.01
C SER A 393 -6.85 14.82 7.95
N TRP A 394 -6.71 13.79 7.11
CA TRP A 394 -7.70 13.44 6.10
C TRP A 394 -8.89 12.74 6.74
N GLN A 395 -10.06 12.83 6.09
CA GLN A 395 -11.24 12.04 6.46
C GLN A 395 -11.50 11.02 5.37
N PHE A 396 -11.25 9.74 5.69
CA PHE A 396 -11.51 8.65 4.77
C PHE A 396 -12.91 8.10 5.03
N TYR A 397 -13.73 8.06 3.97
CA TYR A 397 -15.07 7.48 3.97
C TYR A 397 -15.07 6.09 3.33
N ASP A 398 -14.11 5.25 3.72
CA ASP A 398 -14.00 3.89 3.20
C ASP A 398 -15.14 2.98 3.71
N ASN A 399 -15.70 3.32 4.86
CA ASN A 399 -16.84 2.63 5.46
C ASN A 399 -18.01 3.61 5.57
N PRO A 400 -19.25 3.20 5.24
CA PRO A 400 -20.46 4.02 5.43
C PRO A 400 -20.65 4.50 6.87
N ASP A 401 -20.28 3.67 7.86
CA ASP A 401 -20.27 4.09 9.27
C ASP A 401 -18.94 4.78 9.60
N ILE A 402 -19.00 6.08 9.83
CA ILE A 402 -17.87 6.94 10.21
C ILE A 402 -17.23 6.51 11.55
N ASN A 403 -18.01 5.89 12.43
CA ASN A 403 -17.54 5.44 13.75
C ASN A 403 -16.90 4.04 13.71
N SER A 404 -17.03 3.32 12.62
CA SER A 404 -16.44 2.00 12.45
C SER A 404 -14.95 2.09 12.14
N HIS A 405 -14.14 1.48 13.00
CA HIS A 405 -12.67 1.46 12.88
C HIS A 405 -12.21 0.07 12.44
N THR A 406 -12.25 -0.17 11.14
CA THR A 406 -11.94 -1.48 10.55
C THR A 406 -10.52 -1.57 9.99
N ILE A 407 -10.05 -2.80 9.76
CA ILE A 407 -8.74 -3.05 9.13
C ILE A 407 -8.71 -2.57 7.68
N GLY A 408 -9.86 -2.52 7.00
CA GLY A 408 -9.98 -2.06 5.62
C GLY A 408 -9.86 -0.57 5.43
N ASN A 409 -9.91 0.22 6.50
CA ASN A 409 -9.80 1.66 6.40
C ASN A 409 -8.41 2.11 5.93
N SER A 410 -8.38 3.18 5.15
CA SER A 410 -7.18 3.72 4.49
C SER A 410 -6.03 4.04 5.44
N TYR A 411 -6.30 4.47 6.69
CA TYR A 411 -5.24 4.74 7.65
C TYR A 411 -4.31 3.54 7.89
N THR A 412 -4.83 2.33 7.93
CA THR A 412 -4.04 1.13 8.17
C THR A 412 -3.01 0.90 7.08
N ARG A 413 -3.40 1.08 5.79
CA ARG A 413 -2.50 0.89 4.65
C ARG A 413 -1.50 2.03 4.47
N TYR A 414 -1.88 3.27 4.80
CA TYR A 414 -0.99 4.41 4.67
C TYR A 414 0.06 4.45 5.78
N TRP A 415 -0.24 3.92 6.95
CA TRP A 415 0.68 3.85 8.08
C TRP A 415 1.49 2.55 8.16
N LEU A 416 1.45 1.70 7.12
CA LEU A 416 2.31 0.52 7.03
C LEU A 416 3.80 0.81 7.32
N PRO A 417 4.42 1.91 6.83
CA PRO A 417 5.81 2.21 7.16
C PRO A 417 6.05 2.43 8.66
N ILE A 418 5.08 2.99 9.40
CA ILE A 418 5.17 3.21 10.85
C ILE A 418 5.20 1.87 11.58
N TYR A 419 4.29 0.95 11.24
CA TYR A 419 4.25 -0.38 11.85
C TYR A 419 5.55 -1.15 11.61
N LEU A 420 6.04 -1.16 10.35
CA LEU A 420 7.28 -1.84 9.98
C LEU A 420 8.50 -1.28 10.72
N GLY A 421 8.56 0.04 10.88
CA GLY A 421 9.60 0.71 11.64
C GLY A 421 9.52 0.44 13.14
N ALA A 422 8.36 0.07 13.69
CA ALA A 422 8.19 -0.29 15.09
C ALA A 422 8.65 -1.72 15.43
N PHE A 423 8.56 -2.68 14.49
CA PHE A 423 8.88 -4.09 14.76
C PHE A 423 10.31 -4.36 15.25
N PRO A 424 11.38 -3.65 14.83
CA PRO A 424 12.70 -3.82 15.42
C PRO A 424 12.74 -3.47 16.92
N PHE A 425 11.97 -2.50 17.37
CA PHE A 425 11.87 -2.14 18.80
C PHE A 425 11.11 -3.22 19.57
N PHE A 426 9.99 -3.71 19.04
CA PHE A 426 9.30 -4.87 19.59
C PHE A 426 10.24 -6.06 19.78
N SER A 427 10.98 -6.38 18.74
CA SER A 427 11.92 -7.51 18.75
C SER A 427 13.04 -7.29 19.77
N LEU A 428 13.53 -6.06 19.95
CA LEU A 428 14.49 -5.70 20.98
C LEU A 428 13.93 -5.93 22.38
N PHE A 429 12.69 -5.49 22.64
CA PHE A 429 12.00 -5.73 23.90
C PHE A 429 11.97 -7.22 24.24
N LEU A 430 11.44 -8.05 23.34
CA LEU A 430 11.33 -9.49 23.55
C LEU A 430 12.69 -10.16 23.76
N LEU A 431 13.71 -9.76 22.99
CA LEU A 431 15.08 -10.29 23.14
C LEU A 431 15.73 -9.87 24.46
N LYS A 432 15.51 -8.64 24.95
CA LYS A 432 16.09 -8.15 26.20
C LYS A 432 15.39 -8.71 27.43
N ILE A 433 14.04 -8.73 27.42
CA ILE A 433 13.27 -9.22 28.56
C ILE A 433 13.50 -10.72 28.80
N THR A 434 13.49 -11.52 27.73
CA THR A 434 13.77 -12.95 27.83
C THR A 434 15.19 -13.20 28.33
N ARG A 435 16.17 -12.42 27.89
CA ARG A 435 17.55 -12.52 28.41
C ARG A 435 17.64 -12.10 29.88
N GLY A 436 16.95 -11.04 30.28
CA GLY A 436 16.90 -10.55 31.66
C GLY A 436 16.34 -11.58 32.62
N LEU A 437 15.19 -12.17 32.30
CA LEU A 437 14.54 -13.21 33.10
C LEU A 437 15.47 -14.43 33.36
N PHE A 438 16.15 -14.91 32.34
CA PHE A 438 17.06 -16.04 32.49
C PHE A 438 18.42 -15.67 33.12
N SER A 439 18.87 -14.42 32.97
CA SER A 439 20.06 -13.90 33.65
C SER A 439 19.81 -13.71 35.15
N PHE A 440 18.64 -13.22 35.54
CA PHE A 440 18.24 -13.07 36.93
C PHE A 440 18.16 -14.43 37.63
N LYS A 441 17.53 -15.43 37.00
CA LYS A 441 17.46 -16.80 37.52
C LYS A 441 18.87 -17.40 37.73
N LYS A 442 19.80 -17.13 36.80
CA LYS A 442 21.20 -17.56 36.94
C LYS A 442 21.92 -16.88 38.11
N LYS A 443 21.65 -15.58 38.39
CA LYS A 443 22.22 -14.84 39.53
C LYS A 443 21.66 -15.35 40.85
N VAL A 444 20.34 -15.60 40.93
CA VAL A 444 19.67 -16.10 42.13
C VAL A 444 20.15 -17.51 42.47
N LEU A 445 20.25 -18.40 41.47
CA LEU A 445 20.77 -19.75 41.67
C LEU A 445 22.25 -19.72 42.13
N LYS A 446 23.11 -18.90 41.51
CA LYS A 446 24.48 -18.73 41.94
C LYS A 446 24.62 -18.23 43.39
N LYS A 447 23.68 -17.40 43.85
CA LYS A 447 23.71 -16.86 45.22
C LYS A 447 23.24 -17.93 46.24
N LYS A 448 22.39 -18.90 45.83
CA LYS A 448 21.95 -20.02 46.66
C LYS A 448 23.01 -21.13 46.79
N ASP A 449 23.84 -21.31 45.71
CA ASP A 449 24.81 -22.41 45.59
C ASP A 449 26.24 -21.99 45.92
N ASN A 450 26.45 -20.89 46.68
CA ASN A 450 27.80 -20.39 47.01
C ASN A 450 28.67 -21.37 47.84
N LEU A 451 28.20 -22.59 48.11
CA LEU A 451 28.96 -23.56 48.93
C LEU A 451 29.66 -24.68 48.14
N TYR A 452 29.33 -24.97 46.87
CA TYR A 452 29.89 -26.19 46.24
C TYR A 452 30.21 -26.19 44.71
N LEU A 453 30.31 -25.05 44.05
CA LEU A 453 30.45 -25.05 42.57
C LEU A 453 31.75 -24.40 42.03
N SER A 454 32.88 -24.74 42.59
CA SER A 454 34.20 -24.24 42.05
C SER A 454 34.86 -25.15 41.03
N LYS A 455 34.37 -26.34 40.68
CA LYS A 455 35.10 -27.28 39.83
C LYS A 455 34.42 -27.84 38.58
N ASP A 456 33.14 -27.64 38.30
CA ASP A 456 32.50 -28.27 37.15
C ASP A 456 32.17 -27.30 36.00
N LEU A 457 33.17 -27.09 35.14
CA LEU A 457 33.02 -26.47 33.81
C LEU A 457 31.95 -27.19 32.96
N PHE A 458 31.76 -28.51 33.16
CA PHE A 458 30.80 -29.33 32.45
C PHE A 458 29.34 -29.04 32.88
N LEU A 459 29.07 -28.98 34.18
CA LEU A 459 27.75 -28.63 34.71
C LEU A 459 27.34 -27.19 34.33
N ASN A 460 28.27 -26.23 34.41
CA ASN A 460 28.02 -24.85 33.95
C ASN A 460 27.70 -24.79 32.45
N LYS A 461 28.26 -25.64 31.61
CA LYS A 461 27.98 -25.75 30.18
C LYS A 461 26.58 -26.34 29.94
N ILE A 462 26.20 -27.38 30.66
CA ILE A 462 24.85 -27.99 30.60
C ILE A 462 23.77 -26.99 31.06
N PHE A 463 23.98 -26.28 32.19
CA PHE A 463 23.05 -25.26 32.66
C PHE A 463 22.92 -24.09 31.67
N SER A 464 24.01 -23.69 31.05
CA SER A 464 23.98 -22.65 30.02
C SER A 464 23.24 -23.08 28.73
N LEU A 465 23.36 -24.35 28.34
CA LEU A 465 22.63 -24.91 27.21
C LEU A 465 21.14 -25.05 27.51
N ARG A 466 20.76 -25.57 28.69
CA ARG A 466 19.35 -25.64 29.13
C ARG A 466 18.70 -24.26 29.23
N ALA A 467 19.38 -23.27 29.82
CA ALA A 467 18.89 -21.90 29.89
C ALA A 467 18.70 -21.28 28.49
N THR A 468 19.63 -21.52 27.58
CA THR A 468 19.53 -21.06 26.18
C THR A 468 18.37 -21.73 25.45
N PHE A 469 18.18 -23.02 25.65
CA PHE A 469 17.05 -23.76 25.07
C PHE A 469 15.70 -23.24 25.57
N LEU A 470 15.53 -23.10 26.91
CA LEU A 470 14.32 -22.55 27.52
C LEU A 470 14.04 -21.10 27.07
N MET A 471 15.07 -20.27 27.00
CA MET A 471 14.94 -18.90 26.52
C MET A 471 14.46 -18.83 25.06
N ASN A 472 15.01 -19.68 24.19
CA ASN A 472 14.59 -19.74 22.80
C ASN A 472 13.19 -20.37 22.67
N GLY A 473 12.86 -21.40 23.47
CA GLY A 473 11.53 -21.98 23.56
C GLY A 473 10.48 -20.93 23.94
N LEU A 474 10.73 -20.13 24.99
CA LEU A 474 9.84 -19.05 25.39
C LEU A 474 9.62 -18.03 24.26
N ARG A 475 10.67 -17.65 23.53
CA ARG A 475 10.55 -16.74 22.38
C ARG A 475 9.67 -17.32 21.27
N ILE A 476 9.86 -18.60 20.97
CA ILE A 476 9.04 -19.31 19.96
C ILE A 476 7.58 -19.34 20.39
N ILE A 477 7.30 -19.67 21.65
CA ILE A 477 5.95 -19.68 22.20
C ILE A 477 5.30 -18.29 22.09
N VAL A 478 5.99 -17.24 22.52
CA VAL A 478 5.46 -15.87 22.43
C VAL A 478 5.20 -15.46 20.97
N VAL A 479 6.13 -15.75 20.06
CA VAL A 479 5.94 -15.46 18.62
C VAL A 479 4.77 -16.27 18.07
N PHE A 480 4.62 -17.53 18.45
CA PHE A 480 3.51 -18.36 18.01
C PHE A 480 2.15 -17.79 18.47
N PHE A 481 2.03 -17.39 19.72
CA PHE A 481 0.81 -16.73 20.21
C PHE A 481 0.52 -15.41 19.50
N LEU A 482 1.54 -14.61 19.21
CA LEU A 482 1.37 -13.37 18.45
C LEU A 482 0.89 -13.63 17.02
N VAL A 483 1.42 -14.69 16.38
CA VAL A 483 0.96 -15.12 15.05
C VAL A 483 -0.50 -15.55 15.11
N LEU A 484 -0.88 -16.39 16.09
CA LEU A 484 -2.26 -16.81 16.26
C LEU A 484 -3.22 -15.64 16.51
N LEU A 485 -2.83 -14.71 17.40
CA LEU A 485 -3.61 -13.51 17.68
C LEU A 485 -3.79 -12.64 16.42
N SER A 486 -2.71 -12.45 15.67
CA SER A 486 -2.72 -11.68 14.42
C SER A 486 -3.57 -12.34 13.33
N LEU A 487 -3.46 -13.66 13.18
CA LEU A 487 -4.28 -14.42 12.22
C LEU A 487 -5.77 -14.40 12.64
N ASN A 488 -6.06 -14.62 13.92
CA ASN A 488 -7.43 -14.49 14.42
C ASN A 488 -8.00 -13.10 14.13
N PHE A 489 -7.23 -12.05 14.38
CA PHE A 489 -7.66 -10.68 14.11
C PHE A 489 -7.93 -10.44 12.62
N VAL A 490 -7.03 -10.84 11.71
CA VAL A 490 -7.20 -10.56 10.28
C VAL A 490 -8.33 -11.36 9.65
N PHE A 491 -8.60 -12.56 10.15
CA PHE A 491 -9.68 -13.39 9.61
C PHE A 491 -11.04 -13.09 10.23
N PHE A 492 -11.11 -12.84 11.54
CA PHE A 492 -12.37 -12.76 12.29
C PHE A 492 -12.54 -11.47 13.12
N GLY A 493 -11.48 -10.72 13.37
CA GLY A 493 -11.42 -9.69 14.41
C GLY A 493 -11.97 -8.32 14.04
N SER A 494 -12.48 -8.12 12.83
CA SER A 494 -13.11 -6.87 12.41
C SER A 494 -14.26 -7.12 11.44
N GLU A 495 -15.18 -6.15 11.32
CA GLU A 495 -16.31 -6.18 10.41
C GLU A 495 -15.89 -6.36 8.93
N GLU A 496 -14.65 -5.97 8.58
CA GLU A 496 -14.06 -6.16 7.26
C GLU A 496 -12.97 -7.25 7.24
N GLY A 497 -12.97 -8.16 8.21
CA GLY A 497 -12.06 -9.30 8.24
C GLY A 497 -12.14 -10.15 6.98
N MET A 498 -11.10 -10.94 6.73
CA MET A 498 -10.97 -11.67 5.46
C MET A 498 -12.14 -12.63 5.20
N PHE A 499 -12.72 -13.26 6.23
CA PHE A 499 -13.92 -14.10 6.05
C PHE A 499 -15.17 -13.30 5.73
N TYR A 500 -15.35 -12.15 6.34
CA TYR A 500 -16.45 -11.25 6.01
C TYR A 500 -16.33 -10.76 4.55
N SER A 501 -15.14 -10.30 4.16
CA SER A 501 -14.88 -9.88 2.77
C SER A 501 -15.13 -11.01 1.76
N PHE A 502 -14.79 -12.26 2.11
CA PHE A 502 -15.06 -13.43 1.29
C PHE A 502 -16.57 -13.68 1.11
N SER A 503 -17.32 -13.63 2.21
CA SER A 503 -18.79 -13.82 2.20
C SER A 503 -19.47 -12.74 1.36
N ASN A 504 -19.14 -11.48 1.61
CA ASN A 504 -19.72 -10.35 0.87
C ASN A 504 -19.43 -10.43 -0.62
N GLN A 505 -18.23 -10.80 -1.01
CA GLN A 505 -17.88 -10.89 -2.41
C GLN A 505 -18.63 -11.98 -3.16
N ARG A 506 -19.02 -13.06 -2.48
CA ARG A 506 -19.92 -14.07 -3.07
C ARG A 506 -21.35 -13.55 -3.28
N VAL A 507 -21.87 -12.78 -2.32
CA VAL A 507 -23.17 -12.12 -2.49
C VAL A 507 -23.13 -11.13 -3.64
N GLU A 508 -22.10 -10.30 -3.72
CA GLU A 508 -21.88 -9.37 -4.82
C GLU A 508 -21.76 -10.08 -6.18
N GLN A 509 -21.09 -11.24 -6.22
CA GLN A 509 -20.98 -12.07 -7.44
C GLN A 509 -22.32 -12.59 -7.92
N ASN A 510 -23.19 -13.04 -7.01
CA ASN A 510 -24.51 -13.49 -7.36
C ASN A 510 -25.36 -12.34 -7.92
N SER A 511 -25.37 -11.20 -7.23
CA SER A 511 -26.08 -9.99 -7.71
C SER A 511 -25.56 -9.52 -9.08
N TYR A 512 -24.24 -9.54 -9.27
CA TYR A 512 -23.62 -9.24 -10.56
C TYR A 512 -24.14 -10.15 -11.67
N THR A 513 -24.15 -11.45 -11.44
CA THR A 513 -24.59 -12.44 -12.44
C THR A 513 -26.05 -12.19 -12.83
N GLU A 514 -26.93 -12.02 -11.83
CA GLU A 514 -28.34 -11.77 -12.05
C GLU A 514 -28.58 -10.46 -12.85
N ILE A 515 -27.85 -9.38 -12.55
CA ILE A 515 -27.97 -8.11 -13.27
C ILE A 515 -27.50 -8.27 -14.73
N ILE A 516 -26.36 -8.94 -14.95
CA ILE A 516 -25.82 -9.15 -16.30
C ILE A 516 -26.75 -10.00 -17.17
N GLU A 517 -27.43 -11.00 -16.59
CA GLU A 517 -28.37 -11.85 -17.32
C GLU A 517 -29.67 -11.13 -17.69
N ARG A 518 -30.08 -10.12 -16.89
CA ARG A 518 -31.36 -9.39 -17.07
C ARG A 518 -31.24 -8.08 -17.82
N THR A 519 -30.04 -7.67 -18.20
CA THR A 519 -29.78 -6.42 -18.91
C THR A 519 -29.09 -6.67 -20.24
N GLU A 520 -29.32 -5.82 -21.23
CA GLU A 520 -28.66 -5.91 -22.54
C GLU A 520 -27.16 -5.58 -22.45
N SER A 521 -26.35 -6.17 -23.32
CA SER A 521 -24.89 -5.99 -23.29
C SER A 521 -24.43 -4.55 -23.51
N ASN A 522 -25.21 -3.75 -24.22
CA ASN A 522 -24.95 -2.33 -24.49
C ASN A 522 -25.69 -1.37 -23.55
N SER A 523 -26.34 -1.88 -22.50
CA SER A 523 -27.10 -1.05 -21.58
C SER A 523 -26.22 -0.19 -20.66
N VAL A 524 -26.83 0.86 -20.12
CA VAL A 524 -26.28 1.73 -19.09
C VAL A 524 -27.00 1.48 -17.78
N ILE A 525 -26.25 1.35 -16.68
CA ILE A 525 -26.81 1.14 -15.36
C ILE A 525 -26.42 2.31 -14.45
N ILE A 526 -27.41 3.03 -13.98
CA ILE A 526 -27.25 4.06 -12.95
C ILE A 526 -27.17 3.36 -11.59
N THR A 527 -26.19 3.69 -10.78
CA THR A 527 -26.03 3.10 -9.43
C THR A 527 -25.14 3.96 -8.56
N THR A 528 -25.34 3.94 -7.26
CA THR A 528 -24.48 4.65 -6.30
C THR A 528 -23.27 3.84 -5.84
N TYR A 529 -23.35 2.49 -5.82
CA TYR A 529 -22.31 1.64 -5.20
C TYR A 529 -21.82 0.47 -6.06
N TYR A 530 -22.62 0.00 -7.02
CA TYR A 530 -22.33 -1.20 -7.82
C TYR A 530 -21.60 -0.92 -9.13
N ASP A 531 -21.27 0.35 -9.39
CA ASP A 531 -20.52 0.80 -10.57
C ASP A 531 -19.23 0.00 -10.79
N LYS A 532 -18.49 -0.24 -9.71
CA LYS A 532 -17.24 -1.01 -9.69
C LYS A 532 -17.38 -2.47 -10.11
N LEU A 533 -18.57 -3.06 -9.91
CA LEU A 533 -18.84 -4.46 -10.23
C LEU A 533 -19.39 -4.63 -11.63
N LEU A 534 -20.20 -3.70 -12.11
CA LEU A 534 -20.88 -3.80 -13.40
C LEU A 534 -19.98 -3.40 -14.57
N PHE A 535 -19.07 -2.43 -14.34
CA PHE A 535 -18.12 -2.00 -15.35
C PHE A 535 -16.93 -2.99 -15.47
N PRO A 536 -16.43 -3.30 -16.68
CA PRO A 536 -16.81 -2.78 -17.99
C PRO A 536 -17.84 -3.64 -18.77
N LYS A 537 -18.48 -4.60 -18.11
CA LYS A 537 -19.48 -5.48 -18.77
C LYS A 537 -20.77 -4.75 -19.14
N ARG A 538 -21.11 -3.72 -18.35
CA ARG A 538 -22.14 -2.72 -18.64
C ARG A 538 -21.52 -1.34 -18.54
N LYS A 539 -22.06 -0.37 -19.28
CA LYS A 539 -21.76 1.04 -19.05
C LYS A 539 -22.42 1.45 -17.74
N VAL A 540 -21.80 2.35 -17.00
CA VAL A 540 -22.32 2.76 -15.70
C VAL A 540 -22.29 4.27 -15.56
N ILE A 541 -23.26 4.78 -14.80
CA ILE A 541 -23.29 6.15 -14.30
C ILE A 541 -23.38 6.09 -12.78
N VAL A 542 -22.52 6.83 -12.11
CA VAL A 542 -22.57 6.93 -10.64
C VAL A 542 -23.52 8.06 -10.27
N GLY A 543 -24.68 7.71 -9.73
CA GLY A 543 -25.68 8.71 -9.38
C GLY A 543 -26.98 8.14 -8.85
N ASP A 544 -27.87 9.05 -8.56
CA ASP A 544 -29.25 8.82 -8.14
C ASP A 544 -30.20 9.81 -8.88
N PHE A 545 -31.40 9.98 -8.41
CA PHE A 545 -32.40 10.86 -9.02
C PHE A 545 -32.57 12.21 -8.28
N ALA A 546 -31.67 12.57 -7.39
CA ALA A 546 -31.80 13.77 -6.58
C ALA A 546 -31.63 15.08 -7.37
N ASP A 547 -30.75 15.08 -8.38
CA ASP A 547 -30.42 16.26 -9.19
C ASP A 547 -31.24 16.31 -10.51
N PRO A 548 -32.09 17.32 -10.72
CA PRO A 548 -32.88 17.49 -11.96
C PRO A 548 -32.03 17.67 -13.22
N VAL A 549 -30.83 18.30 -13.11
CA VAL A 549 -29.94 18.51 -14.26
C VAL A 549 -29.35 17.17 -14.71
N ILE A 550 -28.98 16.32 -13.76
CA ILE A 550 -28.48 14.99 -14.06
C ILE A 550 -29.61 14.10 -14.64
N ASN A 551 -30.83 14.22 -14.15
CA ASN A 551 -31.99 13.49 -14.71
C ASN A 551 -32.23 13.82 -16.18
N GLN A 552 -32.03 15.07 -16.61
CA GLN A 552 -32.08 15.44 -18.03
C GLN A 552 -31.01 14.75 -18.87
N LYS A 553 -29.78 14.59 -18.30
CA LYS A 553 -28.70 13.82 -18.97
C LYS A 553 -29.07 12.32 -19.07
N TYR A 554 -29.74 11.76 -18.07
CA TYR A 554 -30.27 10.38 -18.16
C TYR A 554 -31.26 10.23 -19.29
N SER A 555 -32.11 11.24 -19.49
CA SER A 555 -33.02 11.28 -20.61
C SER A 555 -32.31 11.25 -21.96
N GLN A 556 -31.22 12.00 -22.10
CA GLN A 556 -30.36 11.97 -23.30
C GLN A 556 -29.68 10.59 -23.50
N VAL A 557 -29.25 9.95 -22.43
CA VAL A 557 -28.69 8.56 -22.51
C VAL A 557 -29.74 7.60 -23.06
N SER A 558 -31.00 7.72 -22.60
CA SER A 558 -32.08 6.84 -23.02
C SER A 558 -32.49 6.98 -24.50
N ASP A 559 -32.04 8.03 -25.21
CA ASP A 559 -32.18 8.16 -26.66
C ASP A 559 -31.34 7.17 -27.45
N TYR A 560 -30.20 6.75 -26.87
CA TYR A 560 -29.19 5.94 -27.57
C TYR A 560 -29.06 4.52 -27.02
N LEU A 561 -29.33 4.34 -25.71
CA LEU A 561 -29.01 3.11 -24.98
C LEU A 561 -30.13 2.72 -24.00
N PRO A 562 -30.41 1.41 -23.83
CA PRO A 562 -31.26 0.94 -22.74
C PRO A 562 -30.70 1.40 -21.40
N LEU A 563 -31.58 1.95 -20.54
CA LEU A 563 -31.21 2.58 -19.29
C LEU A 563 -31.86 1.87 -18.11
N TYR A 564 -31.05 1.55 -17.11
CA TYR A 564 -31.46 0.87 -15.89
C TYR A 564 -30.98 1.63 -14.66
N TYR A 565 -31.67 1.40 -13.53
CA TYR A 565 -31.19 1.80 -12.21
C TYR A 565 -31.09 0.57 -11.32
N PHE A 566 -29.98 0.45 -10.62
CA PHE A 566 -29.78 -0.58 -9.62
C PHE A 566 -29.38 0.05 -8.28
N GLY A 567 -30.24 -0.08 -7.28
CA GLY A 567 -30.06 0.52 -5.97
C GLY A 567 -31.01 -0.06 -4.92
N PHE A 568 -31.10 0.60 -3.77
CA PHE A 568 -32.05 0.22 -2.73
C PHE A 568 -33.48 0.21 -3.28
N SER A 569 -34.27 -0.75 -2.79
CA SER A 569 -35.66 -0.89 -3.19
C SER A 569 -36.48 0.35 -2.78
N PHE A 570 -37.10 1.01 -3.73
CA PHE A 570 -38.03 2.13 -3.49
C PHE A 570 -39.35 1.60 -2.92
N SER A 571 -39.96 2.37 -2.04
CA SER A 571 -41.36 2.16 -1.67
C SER A 571 -42.31 2.55 -2.81
N ASP A 572 -43.56 2.08 -2.78
CA ASP A 572 -44.53 2.43 -3.81
C ASP A 572 -44.80 3.95 -3.86
N LYS A 573 -44.74 4.64 -2.71
CA LYS A 573 -44.84 6.11 -2.63
C LYS A 573 -43.64 6.82 -3.29
N ASP A 574 -42.41 6.27 -3.12
CA ASP A 574 -41.23 6.83 -3.77
C ASP A 574 -41.30 6.64 -5.28
N LEU A 575 -41.77 5.47 -5.76
CA LEU A 575 -41.97 5.22 -7.19
C LEU A 575 -43.03 6.14 -7.79
N GLU A 576 -44.12 6.36 -7.10
CA GLU A 576 -45.16 7.29 -7.52
C GLU A 576 -44.62 8.73 -7.60
N TYR A 577 -43.84 9.17 -6.59
CA TYR A 577 -43.20 10.48 -6.59
C TYR A 577 -42.16 10.63 -7.73
N LEU A 578 -41.35 9.61 -7.97
CA LEU A 578 -40.40 9.61 -9.07
C LEU A 578 -41.09 9.71 -10.43
N ASN A 579 -42.12 8.91 -10.67
CA ASN A 579 -42.83 8.88 -11.94
C ASN A 579 -43.71 10.12 -12.18
N ASN A 580 -44.37 10.63 -11.14
CA ASN A 580 -45.29 11.75 -11.31
C ASN A 580 -44.60 13.11 -11.27
N ARG A 581 -43.40 13.21 -10.71
CA ARG A 581 -42.72 14.49 -10.53
C ARG A 581 -41.29 14.46 -10.99
N ARG A 582 -40.41 13.80 -10.27
CA ARG A 582 -38.95 13.96 -10.37
C ARG A 582 -38.39 13.53 -11.73
N LEU A 583 -38.80 12.37 -12.23
CA LEU A 583 -38.33 11.84 -13.52
C LEU A 583 -39.20 12.36 -14.66
N ASN A 584 -40.47 12.65 -14.40
CA ASN A 584 -41.41 13.22 -15.39
C ASN A 584 -40.93 14.58 -15.91
N GLU A 585 -40.32 15.41 -15.06
CA GLU A 585 -39.69 16.68 -15.45
C GLU A 585 -38.57 16.50 -16.51
N ALA A 586 -37.95 15.30 -16.57
CA ALA A 586 -36.98 14.90 -17.58
C ALA A 586 -37.54 14.00 -18.69
N ASN A 587 -38.84 13.87 -18.81
CA ASN A 587 -39.53 12.95 -19.72
C ASN A 587 -39.14 11.50 -19.53
N LEU A 588 -38.85 11.08 -18.29
CA LEU A 588 -38.52 9.72 -17.92
C LEU A 588 -39.56 9.13 -16.97
N GLY A 589 -39.73 7.83 -17.06
CA GLY A 589 -40.44 7.01 -16.09
C GLY A 589 -39.56 5.86 -15.63
N ILE A 590 -39.91 5.24 -14.51
CA ILE A 590 -39.18 4.12 -13.91
C ILE A 590 -40.15 3.00 -13.51
N ASP A 591 -39.86 1.78 -13.97
CA ASP A 591 -40.61 0.59 -13.65
C ASP A 591 -39.77 -0.41 -12.91
N LYS A 592 -40.37 -1.05 -11.91
CA LYS A 592 -39.75 -2.15 -11.17
C LYS A 592 -39.65 -3.38 -12.05
N MET A 593 -38.45 -3.95 -12.19
CA MET A 593 -38.27 -5.22 -12.88
C MET A 593 -38.16 -6.37 -11.88
N ASP A 594 -37.03 -6.45 -11.18
CA ASP A 594 -36.71 -7.61 -10.37
C ASP A 594 -36.02 -7.20 -9.06
N LYS A 595 -36.40 -7.85 -7.98
CA LYS A 595 -35.71 -7.76 -6.70
C LYS A 595 -34.45 -8.65 -6.74
N ILE A 596 -33.30 -8.06 -6.45
CA ILE A 596 -32.00 -8.73 -6.44
C ILE A 596 -31.42 -8.69 -5.03
N GLY A 597 -31.41 -9.83 -4.35
CA GLY A 597 -31.11 -9.89 -2.93
C GLY A 597 -32.23 -9.30 -2.05
N ASP A 598 -31.90 -9.02 -0.78
CA ASP A 598 -32.95 -8.64 0.19
C ASP A 598 -33.41 -7.20 0.07
N ASN A 599 -32.51 -6.28 -0.24
CA ASN A 599 -32.74 -4.84 -0.16
C ASN A 599 -32.55 -4.07 -1.47
N PHE A 600 -32.19 -4.74 -2.55
CA PHE A 600 -31.87 -4.11 -3.82
C PHE A 600 -32.83 -4.53 -4.92
N THR A 601 -33.09 -3.61 -5.82
CA THR A 601 -34.01 -3.82 -6.96
C THR A 601 -33.40 -3.26 -8.24
N LEU A 602 -33.58 -3.98 -9.33
CA LEU A 602 -33.29 -3.54 -10.67
C LEU A 602 -34.56 -2.90 -11.24
N TYR A 603 -34.42 -1.69 -11.76
CA TYR A 603 -35.49 -0.91 -12.39
C TYR A 603 -35.09 -0.63 -13.83
N LYS A 604 -36.10 -0.56 -14.72
CA LYS A 604 -35.92 -0.09 -16.09
C LYS A 604 -36.44 1.33 -16.21
N LEU A 605 -35.63 2.21 -16.81
CA LEU A 605 -36.07 3.55 -17.16
C LEU A 605 -36.58 3.57 -18.60
N TYR A 606 -37.63 4.35 -18.85
CA TYR A 606 -38.25 4.51 -20.16
C TYR A 606 -38.64 5.97 -20.39
N LYS A 607 -38.76 6.37 -21.66
CA LYS A 607 -39.28 7.70 -22.01
C LYS A 607 -40.80 7.77 -21.85
N VAL A 608 -41.24 8.80 -21.16
CA VAL A 608 -42.65 9.20 -21.14
C VAL A 608 -42.88 10.01 -22.40
N LYS A 609 -43.87 9.60 -23.20
CA LYS A 609 -44.25 10.27 -24.44
C LYS A 609 -44.95 11.61 -24.18
#